data_89eb7a19ac792329196b45bf577c7ee2
#
_entry.id   89eb7a19ac792329196b45bf577c7ee2
#
_cell.length_a   1.000
_cell.length_b   1.000
_cell.length_c   1.000
_cell.angle_alpha   90.00
_cell.angle_beta   90.00
_cell.angle_gamma   90.00
#
_symmetry.space_group_name_H-M   'P 1'
#
loop_
_entity.id
_entity.type
_entity.pdbx_description
1 polymer ?
#
loop_
_entity_poly.entity_id
_entity_poly.type
_entity_poly.pdbx_seq_one_letter_code
_entity_poly.pdbx_strand_id
1 'polypeptide(L)'
;MGKTLPFFILSLAQTTILMISGRLLFGMSWGPQPLLLIPIMLCTSAAATALGLMFATLAKTESQVSSFGNLILLSSAGISGCLVPRAWMPPLSQKISLFTPHAWALDAYSELLTREMPSILTIGQSCGMLLLFSSAFFIVGMYRFRADG
;
A
#
# COMPACT_ATOMS: atom_id res chain seq x y z
N MET A 1 -8.80 14.40 -13.87
CA MET A 1 -9.00 14.11 -12.44
C MET A 1 -10.19 13.19 -12.14
N GLY A 2 -11.26 13.12 -12.94
CA GLY A 2 -12.43 12.28 -12.67
C GLY A 2 -12.25 10.76 -12.78
N LYS A 3 -11.14 10.28 -13.36
CA LYS A 3 -10.93 8.83 -13.57
C LYS A 3 -10.20 8.14 -12.40
N THR A 4 -9.55 8.87 -11.50
CA THR A 4 -8.81 8.28 -10.36
C THR A 4 -9.72 7.91 -9.18
N LEU A 5 -10.81 8.65 -9.00
CA LEU A 5 -11.75 8.41 -7.92
C LEU A 5 -12.40 7.01 -7.94
N PRO A 6 -12.87 6.49 -9.10
CA PRO A 6 -13.39 5.13 -9.16
C PRO A 6 -12.38 4.06 -8.76
N PHE A 7 -11.12 4.21 -9.16
CA PHE A 7 -10.06 3.26 -8.79
C PHE A 7 -9.73 3.32 -7.30
N PHE A 8 -9.77 4.50 -6.70
CA PHE A 8 -9.59 4.66 -5.25
C PHE A 8 -10.73 3.97 -4.48
N ILE A 9 -11.98 4.20 -4.90
CA ILE A 9 -13.15 3.55 -4.28
C ILE A 9 -13.07 2.03 -4.43
N LEU A 10 -12.66 1.53 -5.60
CA LEU A 10 -12.49 0.10 -5.84
C LEU A 10 -11.41 -0.49 -4.93
N SER A 11 -10.25 0.17 -4.81
CA SER A 11 -9.16 -0.23 -3.91
C SER A 11 -9.61 -0.26 -2.44
N LEU A 12 -10.36 0.75 -2.02
CA LEU A 12 -10.90 0.83 -0.66
C LEU A 12 -11.93 -0.28 -0.40
N ALA A 13 -12.83 -0.53 -1.35
CA ALA A 13 -13.81 -1.61 -1.26
C ALA A 13 -13.12 -2.98 -1.17
N GLN A 14 -12.10 -3.22 -2.00
CA GLN A 14 -11.31 -4.45 -1.98
C GLN A 14 -10.61 -4.66 -0.64
N THR A 15 -9.97 -3.63 -0.10
CA THR A 15 -9.32 -3.69 1.22
C THR A 15 -10.33 -3.96 2.33
N THR A 16 -11.50 -3.33 2.26
CA THR A 16 -12.59 -3.54 3.22
C THR A 16 -13.10 -4.99 3.17
N ILE A 17 -13.32 -5.53 1.98
CA ILE A 17 -13.74 -6.93 1.79
C ILE A 17 -12.69 -7.88 2.36
N LEU A 18 -11.41 -7.64 2.13
CA LEU A 18 -10.33 -8.45 2.67
C LEU A 18 -10.30 -8.42 4.22
N MET A 19 -10.48 -7.26 4.84
CA MET A 19 -10.53 -7.13 6.30
C MET A 19 -11.74 -7.83 6.90
N ILE A 20 -12.90 -7.69 6.28
CA ILE A 20 -14.14 -8.38 6.71
C ILE A 20 -13.99 -9.89 6.54
N SER A 21 -13.50 -10.35 5.39
CA SER A 21 -13.27 -11.77 5.12
C SER A 21 -12.27 -12.39 6.08
N GLY A 22 -11.18 -11.68 6.39
CA GLY A 22 -10.19 -12.09 7.37
C GLY A 22 -10.81 -12.32 8.76
N ARG A 23 -11.72 -11.43 9.17
CA ARG A 23 -12.44 -11.59 10.44
C ARG A 23 -13.45 -12.74 10.43
N LEU A 24 -14.23 -12.85 9.37
CA LEU A 24 -15.32 -13.84 9.29
C LEU A 24 -14.81 -15.26 9.05
N LEU A 25 -13.81 -15.43 8.17
CA LEU A 25 -13.33 -16.75 7.76
C LEU A 25 -12.19 -17.27 8.66
N PHE A 26 -11.33 -16.38 9.14
CA PHE A 26 -10.13 -16.73 9.89
C PHE A 26 -10.17 -16.29 11.36
N GLY A 27 -11.26 -15.64 11.81
CA GLY A 27 -11.36 -15.14 13.19
C GLY A 27 -10.33 -14.06 13.53
N MET A 28 -9.82 -13.34 12.54
CA MET A 28 -8.78 -12.33 12.72
C MET A 28 -9.27 -11.20 13.65
N SER A 29 -8.51 -10.89 14.69
CA SER A 29 -8.78 -9.74 15.53
C SER A 29 -8.43 -8.43 14.79
N TRP A 30 -9.29 -7.41 14.92
CA TRP A 30 -8.98 -6.07 14.39
C TRP A 30 -8.17 -5.21 15.38
N GLY A 31 -7.62 -5.87 16.39
CA GLY A 31 -6.87 -5.20 17.44
C GLY A 31 -7.77 -4.47 18.47
N PRO A 32 -7.17 -3.87 19.48
CA PRO A 32 -7.89 -3.19 20.56
C PRO A 32 -8.55 -1.88 20.13
N GLN A 33 -8.11 -1.28 19.03
CA GLN A 33 -8.60 0.01 18.51
C GLN A 33 -9.00 -0.08 17.03
N PRO A 34 -10.12 -0.77 16.70
CA PRO A 34 -10.51 -1.04 15.31
C PRO A 34 -10.76 0.22 14.46
N LEU A 35 -11.04 1.36 15.09
CA LEU A 35 -11.21 2.64 14.39
C LEU A 35 -9.94 3.11 13.67
N LEU A 36 -8.76 2.70 14.13
CA LEU A 36 -7.49 3.02 13.46
C LEU A 36 -7.30 2.26 12.14
N LEU A 37 -8.10 1.24 11.86
CA LEU A 37 -8.14 0.61 10.53
C LEU A 37 -8.55 1.59 9.44
N ILE A 38 -9.47 2.52 9.73
CA ILE A 38 -9.99 3.47 8.73
C ILE A 38 -8.86 4.31 8.10
N PRO A 39 -8.06 5.07 8.88
CA PRO A 39 -6.97 5.85 8.29
C PRO A 39 -5.91 4.97 7.61
N ILE A 40 -5.59 3.79 8.14
CA ILE A 40 -4.62 2.87 7.51
C ILE A 40 -5.14 2.43 6.14
N MET A 41 -6.40 2.01 6.05
CA MET A 41 -7.03 1.57 4.80
C MET A 41 -7.09 2.71 3.76
N LEU A 42 -7.42 3.92 4.19
CA LEU A 42 -7.45 5.11 3.32
C LEU A 42 -6.06 5.42 2.76
N CYS A 43 -5.04 5.48 3.61
CA CYS A 43 -3.65 5.76 3.20
C CYS A 43 -3.09 4.67 2.27
N THR A 44 -3.36 3.40 2.59
CA THR A 44 -2.92 2.27 1.76
C THR A 44 -3.60 2.28 0.40
N SER A 45 -4.92 2.51 0.36
CA SER A 45 -5.69 2.61 -0.90
C SER A 45 -5.24 3.80 -1.75
N ALA A 46 -4.91 4.94 -1.13
CA ALA A 46 -4.37 6.10 -1.82
C ALA A 46 -3.01 5.79 -2.46
N ALA A 47 -2.10 5.16 -1.72
CA ALA A 47 -0.79 4.78 -2.23
C ALA A 47 -0.88 3.75 -3.36
N ALA A 48 -1.74 2.74 -3.22
CA ALA A 48 -1.97 1.72 -4.24
C ALA A 48 -2.57 2.32 -5.53
N THR A 49 -3.56 3.21 -5.40
CA THR A 49 -4.19 3.89 -6.55
C THR A 49 -3.21 4.80 -7.27
N ALA A 50 -2.41 5.57 -6.53
CA ALA A 50 -1.41 6.46 -7.11
C ALA A 50 -0.29 5.68 -7.83
N LEU A 51 0.13 4.55 -7.27
CA LEU A 51 1.11 3.65 -7.88
C LEU A 51 0.54 3.05 -9.19
N GLY A 52 -0.70 2.55 -9.16
CA GLY A 52 -1.37 2.04 -10.35
C GLY A 52 -1.51 3.09 -11.46
N LEU A 53 -1.87 4.33 -11.09
CA LEU A 53 -1.94 5.44 -12.04
C LEU A 53 -0.57 5.75 -12.65
N MET A 54 0.50 5.77 -11.84
CA MET A 54 1.86 5.97 -12.32
C MET A 54 2.22 4.89 -13.35
N PHE A 55 1.97 3.62 -13.08
CA PHE A 55 2.24 2.54 -14.04
C PHE A 55 1.42 2.69 -15.32
N ALA A 56 0.15 3.05 -15.21
CA ALA A 56 -0.71 3.27 -16.38
C ALA A 56 -0.21 4.39 -17.30
N THR A 57 0.48 5.40 -16.74
CA THR A 57 1.06 6.49 -17.52
C THR A 57 2.46 6.21 -18.07
N LEU A 58 3.19 5.26 -17.47
CA LEU A 58 4.54 4.89 -17.91
C LEU A 58 4.52 3.82 -19.03
N ALA A 59 3.49 3.01 -19.08
CA ALA A 59 3.37 1.93 -20.05
C ALA A 59 2.66 2.41 -21.32
N LYS A 60 3.13 1.94 -22.48
CA LYS A 60 2.59 2.29 -23.80
C LYS A 60 1.46 1.33 -24.25
N THR A 61 1.38 0.16 -23.64
CA THR A 61 0.39 -0.88 -23.97
C THR A 61 -0.17 -1.52 -22.71
N GLU A 62 -1.41 -2.04 -22.76
CA GLU A 62 -2.03 -2.76 -21.65
C GLU A 62 -1.21 -3.99 -21.21
N SER A 63 -0.60 -4.69 -22.15
CA SER A 63 0.29 -5.82 -21.87
C SER A 63 1.54 -5.38 -21.07
N GLN A 64 2.11 -4.22 -21.37
CA GLN A 64 3.22 -3.65 -20.60
C GLN A 64 2.80 -3.25 -19.20
N VAL A 65 1.62 -2.63 -19.03
CA VAL A 65 1.07 -2.31 -17.69
C VAL A 65 0.99 -3.57 -16.85
N SER A 66 0.40 -4.63 -17.40
CA SER A 66 0.21 -5.90 -16.68
C SER A 66 1.55 -6.58 -16.36
N SER A 67 2.44 -6.71 -17.34
CA SER A 67 3.69 -7.46 -17.16
C SER A 67 4.68 -6.74 -16.26
N PHE A 68 4.98 -5.47 -16.55
CA PHE A 68 5.92 -4.68 -15.72
C PHE A 68 5.33 -4.32 -14.37
N GLY A 69 4.03 -4.00 -14.32
CA GLY A 69 3.33 -3.71 -13.08
C GLY A 69 3.39 -4.90 -12.13
N ASN A 70 3.04 -6.09 -12.60
CA ASN A 70 3.10 -7.32 -11.79
C ASN A 70 4.53 -7.65 -11.34
N LEU A 71 5.53 -7.51 -12.23
CA LEU A 71 6.91 -7.77 -11.87
C LEU A 71 7.41 -6.82 -10.76
N ILE A 72 7.14 -5.53 -10.90
CA ILE A 72 7.56 -4.52 -9.91
C ILE A 72 6.79 -4.69 -8.59
N LEU A 73 5.47 -4.94 -8.67
CA LEU A 73 4.65 -5.15 -7.47
C LEU A 73 5.07 -6.41 -6.72
N LEU A 74 5.30 -7.52 -7.42
CA LEU A 74 5.72 -8.78 -6.81
C LEU A 74 7.13 -8.67 -6.21
N SER A 75 8.06 -8.01 -6.91
CA SER A 75 9.41 -7.74 -6.40
C SER A 75 9.36 -6.83 -5.17
N SER A 76 8.56 -5.77 -5.21
CA SER A 76 8.35 -4.87 -4.07
C SER A 76 7.74 -5.59 -2.87
N ALA A 77 6.75 -6.46 -3.09
CA ALA A 77 6.14 -7.28 -2.05
C ALA A 77 7.16 -8.25 -1.43
N GLY A 78 8.02 -8.87 -2.26
CA GLY A 78 9.09 -9.75 -1.77
C GLY A 78 10.08 -9.03 -0.87
N ILE A 79 10.51 -7.83 -1.26
CA ILE A 79 11.49 -7.02 -0.51
C ILE A 79 10.86 -6.38 0.74
N SER A 80 9.57 -6.05 0.70
CA SER A 80 8.89 -5.31 1.77
C SER A 80 8.64 -6.11 3.05
N GLY A 81 8.73 -7.43 2.99
CA GLY A 81 8.40 -8.30 4.12
C GLY A 81 7.01 -8.95 4.04
N CYS A 82 6.29 -8.80 2.90
CA CYS A 82 4.99 -9.44 2.72
C CYS A 82 5.09 -10.98 2.61
N LEU A 83 6.18 -11.50 2.05
CA LEU A 83 6.41 -12.94 1.89
C LEU A 83 7.22 -13.54 3.03
N VAL A 84 8.19 -12.80 3.56
CA VAL A 84 9.04 -13.21 4.69
C VAL A 84 8.97 -12.11 5.75
N PRO A 85 8.62 -12.43 7.01
CA PRO A 85 8.58 -11.44 8.08
C PRO A 85 9.88 -10.64 8.17
N ARG A 86 9.78 -9.32 8.26
CA ARG A 86 10.96 -8.44 8.30
C ARG A 86 11.94 -8.76 9.42
N ALA A 87 11.44 -9.28 10.54
CA ALA A 87 12.26 -9.70 11.67
C ALA A 87 13.28 -10.82 11.31
N TRP A 88 13.01 -11.59 10.26
CA TRP A 88 13.88 -12.68 9.78
C TRP A 88 14.81 -12.24 8.65
N MET A 89 14.63 -11.02 8.15
CA MET A 89 15.46 -10.50 7.07
C MET A 89 16.80 -9.95 7.61
N PRO A 90 17.88 -10.01 6.79
CA PRO A 90 19.12 -9.32 7.09
C PRO A 90 18.91 -7.80 7.29
N PRO A 91 19.72 -7.14 8.16
CA PRO A 91 19.54 -5.71 8.45
C PRO A 91 19.55 -4.79 7.24
N LEU A 92 20.31 -5.14 6.20
CA LEU A 92 20.35 -4.41 4.94
C LEU A 92 18.99 -4.49 4.21
N SER A 93 18.42 -5.69 4.11
CA SER A 93 17.11 -5.91 3.47
C SER A 93 15.99 -5.20 4.20
N GLN A 94 16.05 -5.15 5.53
CA GLN A 94 15.10 -4.39 6.35
C GLN A 94 15.12 -2.88 6.02
N LYS A 95 16.32 -2.30 5.81
CA LYS A 95 16.45 -0.90 5.43
C LYS A 95 15.96 -0.64 4.00
N ILE A 96 16.29 -1.54 3.06
CA ILE A 96 15.85 -1.43 1.67
C ILE A 96 14.33 -1.54 1.56
N SER A 97 13.68 -2.37 2.38
CA SER A 97 12.22 -2.51 2.38
C SER A 97 11.48 -1.19 2.62
N LEU A 98 12.06 -0.28 3.41
CA LEU A 98 11.45 1.03 3.71
C LEU A 98 11.33 1.96 2.49
N PHE A 99 12.02 1.65 1.39
CA PHE A 99 11.83 2.36 0.12
C PHE A 99 10.58 1.90 -0.65
N THR A 100 9.86 0.92 -0.13
CA THR A 100 8.62 0.44 -0.72
C THR A 100 7.40 0.86 0.12
N PRO A 101 6.29 1.30 -0.51
CA PRO A 101 5.07 1.62 0.24
C PRO A 101 4.46 0.40 0.95
N HIS A 102 4.72 -0.81 0.43
CA HIS A 102 4.25 -2.06 1.03
C HIS A 102 4.78 -2.27 2.44
N ALA A 103 6.05 -1.91 2.72
CA ALA A 103 6.63 -2.06 4.05
C ALA A 103 5.92 -1.18 5.08
N TRP A 104 5.60 0.06 4.74
CA TRP A 104 4.88 0.98 5.62
C TRP A 104 3.44 0.54 5.85
N ALA A 105 2.76 0.04 4.82
CA ALA A 105 1.44 -0.55 4.97
C ALA A 105 1.48 -1.75 5.92
N LEU A 106 2.45 -2.66 5.72
CA LEU A 106 2.62 -3.84 6.56
C LEU A 106 2.92 -3.46 8.02
N ASP A 107 3.78 -2.45 8.25
CA ASP A 107 4.09 -1.94 9.59
C ASP A 107 2.84 -1.38 10.28
N ALA A 108 2.02 -0.59 9.58
CA ALA A 108 0.79 -0.03 10.13
C ALA A 108 -0.23 -1.12 10.50
N TYR A 109 -0.46 -2.07 9.60
CA TYR A 109 -1.39 -3.18 9.86
C TYR A 109 -0.87 -4.10 10.96
N SER A 110 0.41 -4.48 10.95
CA SER A 110 0.96 -5.36 11.97
C SER A 110 0.94 -4.70 13.35
N GLU A 111 1.28 -3.42 13.44
CA GLU A 111 1.21 -2.67 14.70
C GLU A 111 -0.20 -2.69 15.30
N LEU A 112 -1.23 -2.48 14.48
CA LEU A 112 -2.61 -2.47 14.95
C LEU A 112 -3.16 -3.86 15.26
N LEU A 113 -2.87 -4.86 14.40
CA LEU A 113 -3.53 -6.17 14.47
C LEU A 113 -2.86 -7.15 15.43
N THR A 114 -1.54 -6.97 15.70
CA THR A 114 -0.77 -7.94 16.49
C THR A 114 -0.38 -7.46 17.87
N ARG A 115 -0.46 -6.15 18.15
CA ARG A 115 -0.07 -5.59 19.45
C ARG A 115 -1.28 -5.32 20.34
N GLU A 116 -1.14 -5.64 21.61
CA GLU A 116 -2.15 -5.33 22.64
C GLU A 116 -2.25 -3.82 22.89
N MET A 117 -1.14 -3.08 22.73
CA MET A 117 -1.07 -1.62 22.84
C MET A 117 -0.43 -1.05 21.59
N PRO A 118 -1.22 -0.79 20.54
CA PRO A 118 -0.69 -0.23 19.29
C PRO A 118 -0.20 1.21 19.49
N SER A 119 1.00 1.49 18.99
CA SER A 119 1.57 2.82 19.01
C SER A 119 0.94 3.71 17.94
N ILE A 120 0.14 4.68 18.36
CA ILE A 120 -0.48 5.67 17.47
C ILE A 120 0.59 6.44 16.69
N LEU A 121 1.76 6.67 17.29
CA LEU A 121 2.88 7.34 16.64
C LEU A 121 3.42 6.51 15.47
N THR A 122 3.61 5.22 15.65
CA THR A 122 4.09 4.31 14.58
C THR A 122 3.08 4.22 13.44
N ILE A 123 1.79 4.11 13.76
CA ILE A 123 0.72 4.11 12.75
C ILE A 123 0.68 5.45 12.01
N GLY A 124 0.79 6.57 12.73
CA GLY A 124 0.83 7.90 12.15
C GLY A 124 2.02 8.11 11.21
N GLN A 125 3.21 7.66 11.60
CA GLN A 125 4.41 7.69 10.75
C GLN A 125 4.22 6.86 9.48
N SER A 126 3.69 5.65 9.60
CA SER A 126 3.42 4.77 8.46
C SER A 126 2.39 5.37 7.51
N CYS A 127 1.29 5.93 8.02
CA CYS A 127 0.30 6.64 7.21
C CYS A 127 0.91 7.88 6.52
N GLY A 128 1.74 8.65 7.23
CA GLY A 128 2.45 9.80 6.67
C GLY A 128 3.37 9.40 5.51
N MET A 129 4.13 8.32 5.66
CA MET A 129 4.98 7.80 4.59
C MET A 129 4.15 7.27 3.40
N LEU A 130 3.04 6.59 3.64
CA LEU A 130 2.13 6.14 2.57
C LEU A 130 1.56 7.33 1.79
N LEU A 131 1.18 8.41 2.45
CA LEU A 131 0.72 9.64 1.79
C LEU A 131 1.83 10.33 1.01
N LEU A 132 3.07 10.29 1.51
CA LEU A 132 4.23 10.82 0.80
C LEU A 132 4.50 10.02 -0.48
N PHE A 133 4.49 8.69 -0.42
CA PHE A 133 4.58 7.84 -1.61
C PHE A 133 3.42 8.08 -2.58
N SER A 134 2.19 8.17 -2.06
CA SER A 134 1.00 8.48 -2.87
C SER A 134 1.16 9.79 -3.64
N SER A 135 1.63 10.84 -2.96
CA SER A 135 1.86 12.16 -3.57
C SER A 135 2.96 12.09 -4.63
N ALA A 136 4.07 11.41 -4.35
CA ALA A 136 5.17 11.25 -5.29
C ALA A 136 4.74 10.50 -6.55
N PHE A 137 4.04 9.37 -6.41
CA PHE A 137 3.54 8.59 -7.54
C PHE A 137 2.50 9.36 -8.36
N PHE A 138 1.63 10.12 -7.69
CA PHE A 138 0.62 10.94 -8.35
C PHE A 138 1.26 12.08 -9.15
N ILE A 139 2.27 12.74 -8.60
CA ILE A 139 3.03 13.81 -9.28
C ILE A 139 3.72 13.23 -10.53
N VAL A 140 4.43 12.11 -10.40
CA VAL A 140 5.10 11.45 -11.53
C VAL A 140 4.09 11.05 -12.61
N GLY A 141 2.96 10.46 -12.22
CA GLY A 141 1.89 10.09 -13.14
C GLY A 141 1.31 11.30 -13.87
N MET A 142 1.08 12.42 -13.17
CA MET A 142 0.57 13.65 -13.77
C MET A 142 1.57 14.30 -14.74
N TYR A 143 2.85 14.34 -14.39
CA TYR A 143 3.88 14.90 -15.26
C TYR A 143 3.96 14.14 -16.59
N ARG A 144 3.93 12.82 -16.52
CA ARG A 144 3.96 11.98 -17.73
C ARG A 144 2.70 12.14 -18.59
N PHE A 145 1.54 12.17 -17.97
CA PHE A 145 0.28 12.38 -18.69
C PHE A 145 0.22 13.70 -19.44
N ARG A 146 0.89 14.75 -18.92
CA ARG A 146 1.00 16.07 -19.60
C ARG A 146 2.03 16.08 -20.71
N ALA A 147 3.05 15.23 -20.64
CA ALA A 147 4.13 15.21 -21.64
C ALA A 147 3.73 14.43 -22.91
N ASP A 148 2.79 13.50 -22.79
CA ASP A 148 2.34 12.65 -23.89
C ASP A 148 0.99 13.13 -24.53
N GLY A 149 0.39 14.21 -24.06
CA GLY A 149 -0.82 14.86 -24.60
C GLY A 149 -0.55 16.25 -25.13
#